data_5bdd17fb30b1d20837f288a5dac15bc8
#
_entry.id   5bdd17fb30b1d20837f288a5dac15bc8
#
_cell.length_a   1.000
_cell.length_b   1.000
_cell.length_c   1.000
_cell.angle_alpha   90.00
_cell.angle_beta   90.00
_cell.angle_gamma   90.00
#
_symmetry.space_group_name_H-M   'P 1'
#
loop_
_entity.id
_entity.type
_entity.pdbx_description
1 polymer ?
#
loop_
_entity_poly.entity_id
_entity_poly.type
_entity_poly.pdbx_seq_one_letter_code
_entity_poly.pdbx_strand_id
1 'polypeptide(L)'
;MPKIILFTKLKKFLILLHKKTYGKHTILILPFETDKNHKKLKKITNKLIQTSRTNVVLSKDLYKIEEFKNQLYKKNSNILNGRWLWNYLLEESVNYISEQQEIPLQEQEITIMANENLEVNLKNIIQLSQKVKHMNIVTNNINKFKPIEEYLYNKLGIMITITNNKKKALKRTNIIINIDFTEEELNQYSLPHKAIILNINKNIKIYSKKFAGINIVNYKIKLPKEYIELFDQYYILEEFDHNILYESMLYAKDNYENIALKIKANKSKIECFIGNNGMIQSNEYKFSQ
;
A
#
# COMPACT_ATOMS: atom_id res chain seq x y z
N MET A 1 -13.76 -8.13 -18.12
CA MET A 1 -13.39 -7.69 -16.75
C MET A 1 -12.42 -8.69 -16.16
N PRO A 2 -11.37 -8.27 -15.46
CA PRO A 2 -10.45 -9.20 -14.82
C PRO A 2 -11.20 -9.97 -13.72
N LYS A 3 -11.05 -11.29 -13.74
CA LYS A 3 -11.64 -12.19 -12.76
C LYS A 3 -10.83 -12.11 -11.46
N ILE A 4 -11.50 -11.85 -10.34
CA ILE A 4 -10.87 -11.83 -9.03
C ILE A 4 -11.29 -13.06 -8.26
N ILE A 5 -10.32 -13.80 -7.74
CA ILE A 5 -10.55 -15.04 -6.98
C ILE A 5 -10.10 -14.78 -5.54
N LEU A 6 -11.02 -14.95 -4.59
CA LEU A 6 -10.74 -14.91 -3.17
C LEU A 6 -10.59 -16.34 -2.66
N PHE A 7 -9.42 -16.65 -2.09
CA PHE A 7 -9.18 -17.94 -1.46
C PHE A 7 -9.25 -17.81 0.06
N THR A 8 -10.06 -18.61 0.70
CA THR A 8 -10.14 -18.70 2.16
C THR A 8 -10.14 -20.14 2.63
N LYS A 9 -9.72 -20.35 3.88
CA LYS A 9 -9.76 -21.62 4.58
C LYS A 9 -11.05 -21.69 5.37
N LEU A 10 -11.75 -22.81 5.34
CA LEU A 10 -12.97 -23.00 6.10
C LEU A 10 -12.74 -23.80 7.37
N LYS A 11 -13.53 -23.46 8.41
CA LYS A 11 -13.64 -24.24 9.66
C LYS A 11 -14.19 -25.63 9.37
N LYS A 12 -13.58 -26.62 9.93
CA LYS A 12 -13.78 -28.09 10.09
C LYS A 12 -14.94 -28.88 9.44
N PHE A 13 -15.92 -28.29 8.75
CA PHE A 13 -17.17 -29.00 8.37
C PHE A 13 -17.43 -29.17 6.88
N LEU A 14 -16.56 -28.78 5.96
CA LEU A 14 -16.81 -28.93 4.54
C LEU A 14 -15.96 -30.02 3.91
N ILE A 15 -16.63 -30.94 3.21
CA ILE A 15 -16.01 -32.04 2.48
C ILE A 15 -15.66 -31.65 1.04
N LEU A 16 -16.28 -30.61 0.48
CA LEU A 16 -16.15 -30.19 -0.91
C LEU A 16 -15.72 -28.74 -1.04
N LEU A 17 -15.03 -28.44 -2.15
CA LEU A 17 -14.68 -27.08 -2.55
C LEU A 17 -15.95 -26.26 -2.81
N HIS A 18 -16.18 -25.23 -2.02
CA HIS A 18 -17.26 -24.30 -2.26
C HIS A 18 -16.81 -23.15 -3.13
N LYS A 19 -17.60 -22.86 -4.18
CA LYS A 19 -17.41 -21.74 -5.09
C LYS A 19 -18.66 -20.87 -5.07
N LYS A 20 -18.50 -19.60 -4.68
CA LYS A 20 -19.54 -18.58 -4.77
C LYS A 20 -19.06 -17.43 -5.64
N THR A 21 -19.90 -16.91 -6.52
CA THR A 21 -19.54 -15.82 -7.43
C THR A 21 -20.42 -14.61 -7.19
N TYR A 22 -19.79 -13.43 -7.06
CA TYR A 22 -20.42 -12.13 -6.85
C TYR A 22 -19.83 -11.11 -7.80
N GLY A 23 -20.62 -10.66 -8.74
CA GLY A 23 -20.13 -9.76 -9.76
C GLY A 23 -18.83 -10.27 -10.37
N LYS A 24 -17.74 -9.50 -10.20
CA LYS A 24 -16.39 -9.88 -10.67
C LYS A 24 -15.62 -10.81 -9.71
N HIS A 25 -16.13 -11.03 -8.49
CA HIS A 25 -15.44 -11.82 -7.47
C HIS A 25 -15.91 -13.26 -7.46
N THR A 26 -14.98 -14.19 -7.30
CA THR A 26 -15.27 -15.60 -7.03
C THR A 26 -14.58 -15.98 -5.74
N ILE A 27 -15.36 -16.38 -4.73
CA ILE A 27 -14.86 -16.85 -3.45
C ILE A 27 -14.69 -18.36 -3.52
N LEU A 28 -13.49 -18.83 -3.23
CA LEU A 28 -13.14 -20.24 -3.16
C LEU A 28 -12.80 -20.60 -1.73
N ILE A 29 -13.60 -21.49 -1.16
CA ILE A 29 -13.44 -21.95 0.21
C ILE A 29 -12.83 -23.35 0.16
N LEU A 30 -11.62 -23.51 0.72
CA LEU A 30 -10.88 -24.76 0.69
C LEU A 30 -11.34 -25.68 1.82
N PRO A 31 -11.69 -26.97 1.51
CA PRO A 31 -12.27 -27.90 2.47
C PRO A 31 -11.22 -28.66 3.31
N PHE A 32 -9.99 -28.16 3.42
CA PHE A 32 -8.90 -28.88 4.11
C PHE A 32 -7.91 -27.93 4.76
N GLU A 33 -7.17 -28.43 5.74
CA GLU A 33 -6.05 -27.74 6.35
C GLU A 33 -4.91 -27.62 5.33
N THR A 34 -4.51 -26.37 5.07
CA THR A 34 -3.56 -26.05 3.99
C THR A 34 -2.14 -26.45 4.32
N ASP A 35 -1.77 -26.41 5.59
CA ASP A 35 -0.40 -26.63 6.07
C ASP A 35 0.08 -28.06 5.84
N LYS A 36 -0.83 -29.02 5.75
CA LYS A 36 -0.55 -30.45 5.56
C LYS A 36 -0.85 -30.97 4.14
N ASN A 37 -1.39 -30.14 3.24
CA ASN A 37 -1.95 -30.61 1.97
C ASN A 37 -1.46 -29.86 0.73
N HIS A 38 -0.16 -29.57 0.64
CA HIS A 38 0.43 -28.85 -0.51
C HIS A 38 0.11 -29.47 -1.88
N LYS A 39 0.04 -30.81 -1.98
CA LYS A 39 -0.34 -31.50 -3.23
C LYS A 39 -1.79 -31.18 -3.66
N LYS A 40 -2.72 -31.08 -2.69
CA LYS A 40 -4.11 -30.71 -2.98
C LYS A 40 -4.23 -29.25 -3.40
N LEU A 41 -3.50 -28.35 -2.73
CA LEU A 41 -3.42 -26.93 -3.13
C LEU A 41 -2.95 -26.81 -4.58
N LYS A 42 -1.88 -27.50 -4.96
CA LYS A 42 -1.35 -27.50 -6.33
C LYS A 42 -2.37 -27.99 -7.36
N LYS A 43 -3.10 -29.07 -7.06
CA LYS A 43 -4.17 -29.59 -7.97
C LYS A 43 -5.29 -28.58 -8.15
N ILE A 44 -5.76 -27.95 -7.06
CA ILE A 44 -6.82 -26.94 -7.10
C ILE A 44 -6.37 -25.71 -7.88
N THR A 45 -5.16 -25.20 -7.60
CA THR A 45 -4.59 -24.07 -8.33
C THR A 45 -4.50 -24.35 -9.83
N ASN A 46 -4.01 -25.52 -10.21
CA ASN A 46 -3.93 -25.92 -11.62
C ASN A 46 -5.30 -26.01 -12.31
N LYS A 47 -6.34 -26.45 -11.59
CA LYS A 47 -7.70 -26.58 -12.14
C LYS A 47 -8.43 -25.25 -12.26
N LEU A 48 -8.20 -24.33 -11.31
CA LEU A 48 -8.95 -23.08 -11.20
C LEU A 48 -8.31 -21.90 -11.94
N ILE A 49 -6.99 -21.90 -12.02
CA ILE A 49 -6.22 -20.85 -12.69
C ILE A 49 -5.77 -21.40 -14.04
N GLN A 50 -6.71 -21.54 -14.94
CA GLN A 50 -6.44 -21.98 -16.31
C GLN A 50 -6.11 -20.84 -17.26
N THR A 51 -6.43 -19.60 -16.90
CA THR A 51 -6.25 -18.42 -17.75
C THR A 51 -5.22 -17.47 -17.16
N SER A 52 -4.37 -16.92 -18.01
CA SER A 52 -3.38 -15.91 -17.69
C SER A 52 -4.00 -14.66 -17.05
N ARG A 53 -3.30 -14.05 -16.08
CA ARG A 53 -3.61 -12.77 -15.43
C ARG A 53 -4.90 -12.75 -14.59
N THR A 54 -5.03 -13.71 -13.68
CA THR A 54 -6.09 -13.68 -12.66
C THR A 54 -5.61 -12.88 -11.45
N ASN A 55 -6.43 -11.93 -10.97
CA ASN A 55 -6.18 -11.29 -9.69
C ASN A 55 -6.66 -12.21 -8.56
N VAL A 56 -5.83 -12.37 -7.54
CA VAL A 56 -6.07 -13.28 -6.43
C VAL A 56 -5.94 -12.53 -5.12
N VAL A 57 -6.91 -12.73 -4.23
CA VAL A 57 -6.83 -12.31 -2.83
C VAL A 57 -6.72 -13.56 -1.96
N LEU A 58 -5.75 -13.57 -1.07
CA LEU A 58 -5.53 -14.66 -0.14
C LEU A 58 -6.00 -14.27 1.25
N SER A 59 -6.62 -15.20 1.98
CA SER A 59 -6.86 -15.02 3.41
C SER A 59 -5.53 -14.89 4.17
N LYS A 60 -5.57 -14.29 5.37
CA LYS A 60 -4.39 -14.10 6.22
C LYS A 60 -3.56 -15.37 6.41
N ASP A 61 -4.22 -16.52 6.56
CA ASP A 61 -3.55 -17.80 6.74
C ASP A 61 -2.90 -18.30 5.44
N LEU A 62 -3.60 -18.21 4.32
CA LEU A 62 -3.06 -18.63 3.02
C LEU A 62 -1.92 -17.73 2.55
N TYR A 63 -1.97 -16.45 2.91
CA TYR A 63 -0.92 -15.48 2.56
C TYR A 63 0.43 -15.82 3.19
N LYS A 64 0.45 -16.53 4.32
CA LYS A 64 1.68 -17.00 5.01
C LYS A 64 2.37 -18.16 4.30
N ILE A 65 1.68 -18.86 3.38
CA ILE A 65 2.20 -20.05 2.71
C ILE A 65 2.97 -19.66 1.45
N GLU A 66 4.29 -19.51 1.57
CA GLU A 66 5.17 -19.09 0.47
C GLU A 66 5.08 -20.02 -0.76
N GLU A 67 5.04 -21.33 -0.54
CA GLU A 67 4.94 -22.30 -1.64
C GLU A 67 3.66 -22.08 -2.45
N PHE A 68 2.54 -21.75 -1.80
CA PHE A 68 1.28 -21.47 -2.48
C PHE A 68 1.36 -20.17 -3.31
N LYS A 69 1.92 -19.11 -2.75
CA LYS A 69 2.17 -17.86 -3.49
C LYS A 69 3.05 -18.11 -4.73
N ASN A 70 4.13 -18.86 -4.56
CA ASN A 70 5.02 -19.20 -5.67
C ASN A 70 4.31 -19.99 -6.78
N GLN A 71 3.38 -20.88 -6.43
CA GLN A 71 2.55 -21.60 -7.42
C GLN A 71 1.62 -20.65 -8.18
N LEU A 72 1.01 -19.68 -7.49
CA LEU A 72 0.18 -18.65 -8.10
C LEU A 72 0.98 -17.74 -9.05
N TYR A 73 2.17 -17.30 -8.65
CA TYR A 73 3.06 -16.51 -9.50
C TYR A 73 3.49 -17.27 -10.77
N LYS A 74 3.81 -18.58 -10.65
CA LYS A 74 4.10 -19.45 -11.81
C LYS A 74 2.94 -19.56 -12.80
N LYS A 75 1.71 -19.27 -12.36
CA LYS A 75 0.50 -19.22 -13.19
C LYS A 75 0.16 -17.80 -13.67
N ASN A 76 1.11 -16.87 -13.59
CA ASN A 76 0.91 -15.45 -13.92
C ASN A 76 -0.28 -14.82 -13.19
N SER A 77 -0.59 -15.28 -11.99
CA SER A 77 -1.60 -14.66 -11.13
C SER A 77 -1.01 -13.43 -10.44
N ASN A 78 -1.80 -12.39 -10.36
CA ASN A 78 -1.47 -11.18 -9.59
C ASN A 78 -2.07 -11.32 -8.19
N ILE A 79 -1.22 -11.49 -7.17
CA ILE A 79 -1.66 -11.55 -5.78
C ILE A 79 -1.77 -10.12 -5.26
N LEU A 80 -3.01 -9.69 -4.96
CA LEU A 80 -3.27 -8.38 -4.39
C LEU A 80 -2.78 -8.36 -2.93
N ASN A 81 -2.18 -7.25 -2.53
CA ASN A 81 -1.51 -7.09 -1.24
C ASN A 81 -1.72 -5.73 -0.57
N GLY A 82 -2.63 -4.91 -1.09
CA GLY A 82 -2.96 -3.58 -0.58
C GLY A 82 -2.02 -2.46 -1.03
N ARG A 83 -0.87 -2.79 -1.64
CA ARG A 83 0.17 -1.80 -2.00
C ARG A 83 -0.25 -0.90 -3.16
N TRP A 84 -0.91 -1.45 -4.16
CA TRP A 84 -1.44 -0.66 -5.25
C TRP A 84 -2.44 0.39 -4.74
N LEU A 85 -3.36 0.01 -3.87
CA LEU A 85 -4.32 0.93 -3.27
C LEU A 85 -3.63 2.01 -2.43
N TRP A 86 -2.57 1.66 -1.69
CA TRP A 86 -1.86 2.63 -0.85
C TRP A 86 -1.29 3.81 -1.63
N ASN A 87 -0.83 3.58 -2.87
CA ASN A 87 -0.39 4.68 -3.74
C ASN A 87 -1.49 5.70 -4.01
N TYR A 88 -2.75 5.29 -4.09
CA TYR A 88 -3.90 6.19 -4.27
C TYR A 88 -4.39 6.82 -2.96
N LEU A 89 -4.00 6.27 -1.82
CA LEU A 89 -4.33 6.79 -0.48
C LEU A 89 -3.18 7.61 0.12
N LEU A 90 -2.22 8.04 -0.69
CA LEU A 90 -1.03 8.69 -0.17
C LEU A 90 -1.34 10.04 0.48
N GLU A 91 -2.19 10.85 -0.14
CA GLU A 91 -2.66 12.11 0.45
C GLU A 91 -3.40 11.87 1.77
N GLU A 92 -4.30 10.89 1.81
CA GLU A 92 -5.02 10.51 3.02
C GLU A 92 -4.06 10.01 4.11
N SER A 93 -3.01 9.29 3.71
CA SER A 93 -1.96 8.84 4.64
C SER A 93 -1.22 10.00 5.29
N VAL A 94 -0.86 11.01 4.50
CA VAL A 94 -0.18 12.21 5.00
C VAL A 94 -1.12 13.04 5.87
N ASN A 95 -2.39 13.20 5.49
CA ASN A 95 -3.41 13.86 6.29
C ASN A 95 -3.55 13.19 7.67
N TYR A 96 -3.70 11.87 7.69
CA TYR A 96 -3.79 11.11 8.93
C TYR A 96 -2.58 11.34 9.85
N ILE A 97 -1.36 11.30 9.30
CA ILE A 97 -0.13 11.56 10.07
C ILE A 97 -0.14 12.99 10.63
N SER A 98 -0.49 13.98 9.81
CA SER A 98 -0.59 15.39 10.21
C SER A 98 -1.57 15.57 11.37
N GLU A 99 -2.74 14.94 11.29
CA GLU A 99 -3.75 14.96 12.36
C GLU A 99 -3.20 14.33 13.66
N GLN A 100 -2.54 13.16 13.56
CA GLN A 100 -1.96 12.49 14.72
C GLN A 100 -0.81 13.29 15.36
N GLN A 101 -0.03 14.01 14.55
CA GLN A 101 1.04 14.90 15.03
C GLN A 101 0.50 16.22 15.57
N GLU A 102 -0.73 16.62 15.26
CA GLU A 102 -1.30 17.95 15.49
C GLU A 102 -0.50 19.05 14.77
N ILE A 103 0.12 18.73 13.62
CA ILE A 103 0.88 19.65 12.78
C ILE A 103 0.11 19.80 11.45
N PRO A 104 -0.36 21.01 11.10
CA PRO A 104 -1.06 21.25 9.84
C PRO A 104 -0.21 20.88 8.62
N LEU A 105 -0.84 20.45 7.53
CA LEU A 105 -0.12 20.12 6.29
C LEU A 105 0.76 21.25 5.79
N GLN A 106 0.30 22.49 5.93
CA GLN A 106 1.01 23.71 5.52
C GLN A 106 2.32 23.93 6.31
N GLU A 107 2.55 23.19 7.38
CA GLU A 107 3.78 23.24 8.17
C GLU A 107 4.66 21.98 7.98
N GLN A 108 4.17 20.98 7.26
CA GLN A 108 4.90 19.74 7.00
C GLN A 108 6.00 19.93 5.93
N GLU A 109 7.16 19.37 6.21
CA GLU A 109 8.26 19.22 5.25
C GLU A 109 8.36 17.75 4.81
N ILE A 110 8.01 17.48 3.55
CA ILE A 110 7.85 16.12 3.02
C ILE A 110 8.93 15.82 1.99
N THR A 111 9.45 14.60 2.02
CA THR A 111 10.32 14.09 0.96
C THR A 111 9.73 12.84 0.36
N ILE A 112 9.58 12.83 -0.96
CA ILE A 112 9.23 11.64 -1.74
C ILE A 112 10.51 11.02 -2.29
N MET A 113 10.74 9.76 -1.97
CA MET A 113 11.86 8.97 -2.50
C MET A 113 11.34 8.04 -3.59
N ALA A 114 11.66 8.36 -4.86
CA ALA A 114 11.19 7.62 -6.02
C ALA A 114 12.22 7.63 -7.15
N ASN A 115 12.47 6.47 -7.76
CA ASN A 115 13.32 6.33 -8.94
C ASN A 115 12.51 6.30 -10.24
N GLU A 116 11.22 5.89 -10.16
CA GLU A 116 10.33 5.79 -11.30
C GLU A 116 9.23 6.87 -11.26
N ASN A 117 9.02 7.51 -12.41
CA ASN A 117 8.02 8.57 -12.59
C ASN A 117 6.67 8.04 -13.09
N LEU A 118 6.15 6.98 -12.44
CA LEU A 118 4.84 6.45 -12.77
C LEU A 118 3.75 7.52 -12.62
N GLU A 119 2.67 7.43 -13.41
CA GLU A 119 1.57 8.40 -13.40
C GLU A 119 1.04 8.66 -11.98
N VAL A 120 0.81 7.61 -11.20
CA VAL A 120 0.34 7.73 -9.81
C VAL A 120 1.33 8.51 -8.94
N ASN A 121 2.64 8.33 -9.13
CA ASN A 121 3.66 9.06 -8.37
C ASN A 121 3.64 10.56 -8.73
N LEU A 122 3.57 10.88 -10.02
CA LEU A 122 3.51 12.27 -10.49
C LEU A 122 2.25 12.99 -10.01
N LYS A 123 1.09 12.32 -10.05
CA LYS A 123 -0.17 12.87 -9.52
C LYS A 123 -0.10 13.12 -8.02
N ASN A 124 0.48 12.20 -7.24
CA ASN A 124 0.71 12.38 -5.80
C ASN A 124 1.64 13.56 -5.52
N ILE A 125 2.73 13.71 -6.29
CA ILE A 125 3.65 14.85 -6.17
C ILE A 125 2.88 16.16 -6.41
N ILE A 126 2.10 16.26 -7.49
CA ILE A 126 1.31 17.47 -7.79
C ILE A 126 0.33 17.80 -6.66
N GLN A 127 -0.40 16.80 -6.16
CA GLN A 127 -1.42 17.03 -5.13
C GLN A 127 -0.81 17.44 -3.78
N LEU A 128 0.24 16.74 -3.34
CA LEU A 128 0.88 17.03 -2.07
C LEU A 128 1.67 18.34 -2.10
N SER A 129 2.35 18.68 -3.21
CA SER A 129 3.13 19.92 -3.32
C SER A 129 2.31 21.19 -3.13
N GLN A 130 0.99 21.14 -3.45
CA GLN A 130 0.06 22.25 -3.26
C GLN A 130 -0.41 22.44 -1.81
N LYS A 131 -0.14 21.48 -0.92
CA LYS A 131 -0.73 21.42 0.43
C LYS A 131 0.30 21.54 1.55
N VAL A 132 1.56 21.22 1.25
CA VAL A 132 2.62 21.15 2.25
C VAL A 132 3.52 22.38 2.20
N LYS A 133 4.24 22.64 3.29
CA LYS A 133 5.16 23.77 3.38
C LYS A 133 6.31 23.65 2.38
N HIS A 134 6.89 22.46 2.31
CA HIS A 134 8.04 22.20 1.45
C HIS A 134 8.05 20.74 1.01
N MET A 135 8.40 20.52 -0.26
CA MET A 135 8.53 19.19 -0.82
C MET A 135 9.87 18.98 -1.50
N ASN A 136 10.51 17.86 -1.17
CA ASN A 136 11.68 17.38 -1.87
C ASN A 136 11.37 16.09 -2.62
N ILE A 137 12.04 15.87 -3.74
CA ILE A 137 12.11 14.59 -4.43
C ILE A 137 13.54 14.09 -4.31
N VAL A 138 13.70 12.90 -3.75
CA VAL A 138 14.98 12.19 -3.72
C VAL A 138 14.92 11.07 -4.73
N THR A 139 15.88 11.06 -5.66
CA THR A 139 15.91 10.12 -6.78
C THR A 139 17.33 9.86 -7.25
N ASN A 140 17.60 8.64 -7.71
CA ASN A 140 18.83 8.33 -8.44
C ASN A 140 18.77 8.82 -9.91
N ASN A 141 17.58 9.20 -10.41
CA ASN A 141 17.30 9.56 -11.79
C ASN A 141 16.75 11.00 -11.92
N ILE A 142 17.55 12.00 -11.57
CA ILE A 142 17.13 13.42 -11.55
C ILE A 142 16.42 13.85 -12.85
N ASN A 143 16.96 13.45 -14.00
CA ASN A 143 16.41 13.85 -15.30
C ASN A 143 14.97 13.34 -15.54
N LYS A 144 14.56 12.23 -14.93
CA LYS A 144 13.18 11.72 -15.04
C LYS A 144 12.16 12.64 -14.36
N PHE A 145 12.58 13.41 -13.36
CA PHE A 145 11.71 14.27 -12.57
C PHE A 145 11.79 15.77 -12.95
N LYS A 146 12.73 16.18 -13.80
CA LYS A 146 12.79 17.56 -14.30
C LYS A 146 11.49 18.05 -14.94
N PRO A 147 10.78 17.28 -15.78
CA PRO A 147 9.51 17.73 -16.37
C PRO A 147 8.45 18.09 -15.33
N ILE A 148 8.39 17.38 -14.19
CA ILE A 148 7.44 17.70 -13.12
C ILE A 148 7.87 18.95 -12.34
N GLU A 149 9.18 19.15 -12.12
CA GLU A 149 9.72 20.38 -11.51
C GLU A 149 9.35 21.60 -12.35
N GLU A 150 9.59 21.54 -13.67
CA GLU A 150 9.23 22.60 -14.62
C GLU A 150 7.72 22.85 -14.67
N TYR A 151 6.90 21.80 -14.65
CA TYR A 151 5.46 21.92 -14.61
C TYR A 151 4.98 22.62 -13.33
N LEU A 152 5.47 22.19 -12.16
CA LEU A 152 5.10 22.78 -10.87
C LEU A 152 5.50 24.25 -10.81
N TYR A 153 6.70 24.58 -11.25
CA TYR A 153 7.17 25.96 -11.26
C TYR A 153 6.39 26.85 -12.25
N ASN A 154 6.31 26.43 -13.53
CA ASN A 154 5.74 27.26 -14.58
C ASN A 154 4.21 27.36 -14.54
N LYS A 155 3.51 26.32 -14.08
CA LYS A 155 2.04 26.28 -14.08
C LYS A 155 1.41 26.59 -12.73
N LEU A 156 2.09 26.25 -11.64
CA LEU A 156 1.53 26.36 -10.29
C LEU A 156 2.33 27.32 -9.37
N GLY A 157 3.48 27.82 -9.83
CA GLY A 157 4.35 28.67 -9.01
C GLY A 157 5.00 27.97 -7.81
N ILE A 158 5.05 26.64 -7.84
CA ILE A 158 5.54 25.82 -6.73
C ILE A 158 6.97 25.42 -7.00
N MET A 159 7.86 25.73 -6.05
CA MET A 159 9.25 25.26 -6.10
C MET A 159 9.40 23.98 -5.28
N ILE A 160 9.99 22.97 -5.91
CA ILE A 160 10.43 21.74 -5.26
C ILE A 160 11.94 21.57 -5.42
N THR A 161 12.54 20.71 -4.60
CA THR A 161 13.97 20.37 -4.73
C THR A 161 14.10 18.92 -5.18
N ILE A 162 14.82 18.68 -6.30
CA ILE A 162 15.16 17.33 -6.75
C ILE A 162 16.64 17.08 -6.44
N THR A 163 16.95 16.00 -5.74
CA THR A 163 18.32 15.73 -5.29
C THR A 163 18.60 14.24 -5.09
N ASN A 164 19.88 13.87 -5.16
CA ASN A 164 20.40 12.55 -4.76
C ASN A 164 21.42 12.66 -3.62
N ASN A 165 21.51 13.79 -2.94
CA ASN A 165 22.52 14.04 -1.91
C ASN A 165 22.21 13.26 -0.63
N LYS A 166 22.91 12.15 -0.40
CA LYS A 166 22.68 11.21 0.71
C LYS A 166 22.83 11.84 2.12
N LYS A 167 23.62 12.91 2.25
CA LYS A 167 23.89 13.57 3.56
C LYS A 167 22.89 14.67 3.89
N LYS A 168 22.35 15.37 2.87
CA LYS A 168 21.57 16.61 3.08
C LYS A 168 20.10 16.49 2.68
N ALA A 169 19.76 15.54 1.79
CA ALA A 169 18.43 15.45 1.17
C ALA A 169 17.29 15.34 2.17
N LEU A 170 17.48 14.64 3.28
CA LEU A 170 16.44 14.35 4.27
C LEU A 170 16.55 15.18 5.56
N LYS A 171 17.51 16.12 5.64
CA LYS A 171 17.89 16.76 6.91
C LYS A 171 16.76 17.49 7.65
N ARG A 172 15.81 18.05 6.90
CA ARG A 172 14.67 18.82 7.47
C ARG A 172 13.32 18.13 7.31
N THR A 173 13.33 16.89 6.82
CA THR A 173 12.10 16.18 6.46
C THR A 173 11.41 15.62 7.70
N ASN A 174 10.12 15.92 7.84
CA ASN A 174 9.27 15.35 8.89
C ASN A 174 8.66 14.01 8.44
N ILE A 175 8.22 13.94 7.17
CA ILE A 175 7.59 12.76 6.59
C ILE A 175 8.36 12.33 5.34
N ILE A 176 8.86 11.12 5.34
CA ILE A 176 9.55 10.50 4.22
C ILE A 176 8.61 9.47 3.59
N ILE A 177 8.32 9.63 2.31
CA ILE A 177 7.49 8.71 1.54
C ILE A 177 8.41 7.91 0.63
N ASN A 178 8.70 6.69 1.02
CA ASN A 178 9.50 5.78 0.21
C ASN A 178 8.59 4.98 -0.73
N ILE A 179 8.67 5.28 -2.02
CA ILE A 179 7.89 4.61 -3.06
C ILE A 179 8.59 3.34 -3.55
N ASP A 180 9.83 3.46 -4.03
CA ASP A 180 10.51 2.37 -4.72
C ASP A 180 11.99 2.17 -4.37
N PHE A 181 12.55 2.97 -3.45
CA PHE A 181 13.90 2.73 -2.95
C PHE A 181 13.98 1.39 -2.22
N THR A 182 15.05 0.67 -2.49
CA THR A 182 15.37 -0.57 -1.77
C THR A 182 15.85 -0.29 -0.36
N GLU A 183 15.97 -1.35 0.44
CA GLU A 183 16.49 -1.27 1.81
C GLU A 183 17.94 -0.76 1.82
N GLU A 184 18.77 -1.24 0.90
CA GLU A 184 20.16 -0.82 0.73
C GLU A 184 20.26 0.63 0.31
N GLU A 185 19.42 1.09 -0.61
CA GLU A 185 19.41 2.47 -1.09
C GLU A 185 18.99 3.43 0.03
N LEU A 186 17.87 3.15 0.71
CA LEU A 186 17.36 4.02 1.78
C LEU A 186 18.37 4.16 2.92
N ASN A 187 18.99 3.05 3.34
CA ASN A 187 19.94 3.05 4.44
C ASN A 187 21.27 3.76 4.12
N GLN A 188 21.51 4.17 2.88
CA GLN A 188 22.63 5.04 2.52
C GLN A 188 22.39 6.53 2.84
N TYR A 189 21.14 6.92 3.10
CA TYR A 189 20.79 8.30 3.41
C TYR A 189 20.89 8.59 4.90
N SER A 190 21.30 9.82 5.23
CA SER A 190 21.28 10.30 6.61
C SER A 190 19.84 10.63 7.03
N LEU A 191 19.21 9.68 7.71
CA LEU A 191 17.84 9.83 8.19
C LEU A 191 17.76 10.84 9.36
N PRO A 192 16.73 11.71 9.41
CA PRO A 192 16.45 12.53 10.58
C PRO A 192 16.16 11.65 11.79
N HIS A 193 16.55 12.13 12.98
CA HIS A 193 16.34 11.38 14.23
C HIS A 193 14.86 11.03 14.47
N LYS A 194 13.99 11.99 14.23
CA LYS A 194 12.54 11.92 14.51
C LYS A 194 11.73 12.14 13.23
N ALA A 195 11.84 11.26 12.23
CA ALA A 195 11.02 11.32 11.03
C ALA A 195 10.02 10.15 10.98
N ILE A 196 8.95 10.33 10.23
CA ILE A 196 8.01 9.27 9.91
C ILE A 196 8.30 8.79 8.49
N ILE A 197 8.56 7.49 8.33
CA ILE A 197 8.85 6.88 7.03
C ILE A 197 7.68 5.99 6.63
N LEU A 198 7.05 6.30 5.48
CA LEU A 198 6.04 5.45 4.86
C LEU A 198 6.71 4.60 3.77
N ASN A 199 6.69 3.29 3.91
CA ASN A 199 7.22 2.36 2.92
C ASN A 199 6.07 1.80 2.08
N ILE A 200 5.80 2.45 0.94
CA ILE A 200 4.60 2.19 0.13
C ILE A 200 4.64 0.82 -0.53
N ASN A 201 5.70 0.50 -1.27
CA ASN A 201 5.73 -0.71 -2.10
C ASN A 201 6.37 -1.93 -1.43
N LYS A 202 7.25 -1.74 -0.46
CA LYS A 202 7.97 -2.83 0.22
C LYS A 202 8.16 -2.54 1.70
N ASN A 203 8.21 -3.58 2.51
CA ASN A 203 8.66 -3.44 3.89
C ASN A 203 10.18 -3.27 3.90
N ILE A 204 10.64 -2.20 4.53
CA ILE A 204 12.06 -1.86 4.63
C ILE A 204 12.47 -1.79 6.09
N LYS A 205 13.62 -2.37 6.42
CA LYS A 205 14.23 -2.25 7.74
C LYS A 205 15.17 -1.04 7.76
N ILE A 206 15.14 -0.32 8.88
CA ILE A 206 16.03 0.81 9.12
C ILE A 206 17.16 0.34 10.04
N TYR A 207 18.41 0.47 9.56
CA TYR A 207 19.59 0.03 10.32
C TYR A 207 20.26 1.16 11.10
N SER A 208 19.88 2.41 10.87
CA SER A 208 20.46 3.55 11.56
C SER A 208 20.13 3.52 13.06
N LYS A 209 21.15 3.34 13.92
CA LYS A 209 21.00 3.42 15.37
C LYS A 209 20.53 4.79 15.87
N LYS A 210 20.71 5.85 15.07
CA LYS A 210 20.30 7.21 15.41
C LYS A 210 18.85 7.51 15.02
N PHE A 211 18.18 6.62 14.29
CA PHE A 211 16.79 6.79 13.90
C PHE A 211 15.89 6.33 15.05
N ALA A 212 15.19 7.25 15.68
CA ALA A 212 14.18 7.01 16.71
C ALA A 212 12.77 7.42 16.22
N GLY A 213 12.60 7.57 14.92
CA GLY A 213 11.34 7.89 14.29
C GLY A 213 10.45 6.66 14.07
N ILE A 214 9.37 6.85 13.34
CA ILE A 214 8.39 5.82 13.05
C ILE A 214 8.66 5.23 11.65
N ASN A 215 8.75 3.91 11.58
CA ASN A 215 8.85 3.17 10.32
C ASN A 215 7.52 2.46 10.02
N ILE A 216 6.72 3.05 9.14
CA ILE A 216 5.40 2.54 8.74
C ILE A 216 5.58 1.55 7.59
N VAL A 217 5.09 0.33 7.78
CA VAL A 217 5.25 -0.78 6.83
C VAL A 217 3.93 -1.28 6.25
N ASN A 218 2.79 -0.93 6.88
CA ASN A 218 1.46 -1.28 6.40
C ASN A 218 0.41 -0.33 7.01
N TYR A 219 -0.83 -0.48 6.58
CA TYR A 219 -1.95 0.34 7.01
C TYR A 219 -3.23 -0.49 7.13
N LYS A 220 -4.20 0.04 7.86
CA LYS A 220 -5.58 -0.45 7.85
C LYS A 220 -6.50 0.65 7.40
N ILE A 221 -7.57 0.28 6.71
CA ILE A 221 -8.63 1.19 6.31
C ILE A 221 -9.95 0.82 6.97
N LYS A 222 -10.76 1.82 7.22
CA LYS A 222 -12.16 1.62 7.55
C LYS A 222 -12.91 1.33 6.25
N LEU A 223 -13.42 0.09 6.10
CA LEU A 223 -14.22 -0.27 4.93
C LEU A 223 -15.49 0.58 4.87
N PRO A 224 -15.89 1.05 3.67
CA PRO A 224 -17.22 1.63 3.46
C PRO A 224 -18.32 0.63 3.82
N LYS A 225 -19.44 1.13 4.36
CA LYS A 225 -20.56 0.28 4.85
C LYS A 225 -21.06 -0.71 3.80
N GLU A 226 -21.20 -0.28 2.56
CA GLU A 226 -21.66 -1.12 1.45
C GLU A 226 -20.76 -2.34 1.20
N TYR A 227 -19.44 -2.20 1.44
CA TYR A 227 -18.51 -3.32 1.31
C TYR A 227 -18.51 -4.22 2.54
N ILE A 228 -18.72 -3.64 3.74
CA ILE A 228 -18.92 -4.43 4.96
C ILE A 228 -20.14 -5.33 4.77
N GLU A 229 -21.28 -4.78 4.40
CA GLU A 229 -22.53 -5.53 4.17
C GLU A 229 -22.35 -6.61 3.11
N LEU A 230 -21.63 -6.31 2.01
CA LEU A 230 -21.34 -7.26 0.95
C LEU A 230 -20.51 -8.47 1.44
N PHE A 231 -19.47 -8.24 2.25
CA PHE A 231 -18.57 -9.30 2.69
C PHE A 231 -19.07 -10.00 3.96
N ASP A 232 -19.81 -9.31 4.84
CA ASP A 232 -20.36 -9.87 6.07
C ASP A 232 -21.38 -10.98 5.80
N GLN A 233 -22.17 -10.84 4.74
CA GLN A 233 -23.09 -11.90 4.25
C GLN A 233 -22.42 -13.26 4.07
N TYR A 234 -21.06 -13.30 3.98
CA TYR A 234 -20.28 -14.50 3.72
C TYR A 234 -19.37 -14.88 4.86
N TYR A 235 -19.42 -14.16 6.00
CA TYR A 235 -18.57 -14.40 7.18
C TYR A 235 -17.07 -14.41 6.86
N ILE A 236 -16.62 -13.60 5.89
CA ILE A 236 -15.23 -13.62 5.42
C ILE A 236 -14.42 -12.38 5.83
N LEU A 237 -15.04 -11.35 6.40
CA LEU A 237 -14.36 -10.10 6.73
C LEU A 237 -13.16 -10.31 7.65
N GLU A 238 -13.31 -11.16 8.67
CA GLU A 238 -12.25 -11.42 9.64
C GLU A 238 -11.05 -12.19 9.05
N GLU A 239 -11.29 -12.97 7.99
CA GLU A 239 -10.27 -13.82 7.39
C GLU A 239 -9.33 -13.06 6.45
N PHE A 240 -9.72 -11.87 5.99
CA PHE A 240 -8.95 -11.07 5.05
C PHE A 240 -8.51 -9.74 5.67
N ASP A 241 -7.43 -9.16 5.12
CA ASP A 241 -7.09 -7.78 5.42
C ASP A 241 -8.00 -6.83 4.64
N HIS A 242 -8.60 -5.86 5.33
CA HIS A 242 -9.59 -4.95 4.76
C HIS A 242 -9.03 -4.10 3.60
N ASN A 243 -7.77 -3.68 3.70
CA ASN A 243 -7.09 -2.97 2.62
C ASN A 243 -6.98 -3.82 1.34
N ILE A 244 -6.72 -5.13 1.46
CA ILE A 244 -6.64 -6.05 0.31
C ILE A 244 -8.03 -6.31 -0.28
N LEU A 245 -9.04 -6.49 0.56
CA LEU A 245 -10.42 -6.61 0.10
C LEU A 245 -10.85 -5.35 -0.67
N TYR A 246 -10.62 -4.17 -0.10
CA TYR A 246 -10.97 -2.92 -0.75
C TYR A 246 -10.18 -2.70 -2.05
N GLU A 247 -8.88 -3.01 -2.06
CA GLU A 247 -8.08 -3.02 -3.27
C GLU A 247 -8.75 -3.88 -4.35
N SER A 248 -9.21 -5.09 -4.01
CA SER A 248 -9.86 -6.00 -4.96
C SER A 248 -11.14 -5.43 -5.58
N MET A 249 -11.86 -4.58 -4.85
CA MET A 249 -13.06 -3.91 -5.36
C MET A 249 -12.74 -2.80 -6.36
N LEU A 250 -11.66 -2.06 -6.10
CA LEU A 250 -11.25 -0.93 -6.91
C LEU A 250 -10.31 -1.30 -8.05
N TYR A 251 -9.53 -2.39 -7.90
CA TYR A 251 -8.49 -2.77 -8.84
C TYR A 251 -9.08 -2.95 -10.25
N ALA A 252 -8.76 -2.02 -11.12
CA ALA A 252 -9.17 -1.98 -12.50
C ALA A 252 -8.05 -1.37 -13.35
N LYS A 253 -8.08 -1.64 -14.65
CA LYS A 253 -7.32 -0.86 -15.63
C LYS A 253 -8.11 0.41 -15.93
N ASP A 254 -8.01 1.37 -15.05
CA ASP A 254 -8.67 2.66 -15.15
C ASP A 254 -7.61 3.77 -14.99
N ASN A 255 -7.93 4.99 -15.39
CA ASN A 255 -7.02 6.10 -15.18
C ASN A 255 -7.00 6.52 -13.70
N TYR A 256 -5.98 7.28 -13.32
CA TYR A 256 -5.78 7.74 -11.95
C TYR A 256 -7.00 8.50 -11.42
N GLU A 257 -7.55 9.42 -12.19
CA GLU A 257 -8.64 10.29 -11.80
C GLU A 257 -9.90 9.49 -11.45
N ASN A 258 -10.26 8.51 -12.26
CA ASN A 258 -11.42 7.66 -12.01
C ASN A 258 -11.27 6.83 -10.74
N ILE A 259 -10.08 6.31 -10.47
CA ILE A 259 -9.81 5.55 -9.23
C ILE A 259 -9.86 6.48 -8.02
N ALA A 260 -9.23 7.65 -8.10
CA ALA A 260 -9.23 8.65 -7.04
C ALA A 260 -10.65 9.15 -6.73
N LEU A 261 -11.48 9.38 -7.76
CA LEU A 261 -12.89 9.74 -7.58
C LEU A 261 -13.69 8.65 -6.86
N LYS A 262 -13.49 7.38 -7.21
CA LYS A 262 -14.13 6.24 -6.52
C LYS A 262 -13.74 6.18 -5.05
N ILE A 263 -12.45 6.34 -4.73
CA ILE A 263 -11.95 6.36 -3.34
C ILE A 263 -12.58 7.52 -2.56
N LYS A 264 -12.63 8.72 -3.16
CA LYS A 264 -13.23 9.90 -2.54
C LYS A 264 -14.73 9.74 -2.34
N ALA A 265 -15.46 9.22 -3.34
CA ALA A 265 -16.89 8.96 -3.24
C ALA A 265 -17.22 7.96 -2.12
N ASN A 266 -16.38 6.95 -1.93
CA ASN A 266 -16.52 5.94 -0.88
C ASN A 266 -16.11 6.46 0.50
N LYS A 267 -15.60 7.70 0.63
CA LYS A 267 -15.10 8.28 1.88
C LYS A 267 -14.15 7.34 2.63
N SER A 268 -13.27 6.69 1.88
CA SER A 268 -12.30 5.75 2.45
C SER A 268 -11.30 6.50 3.32
N LYS A 269 -11.09 6.04 4.55
CA LYS A 269 -10.17 6.65 5.51
C LYS A 269 -9.17 5.64 6.03
N ILE A 270 -7.97 6.11 6.28
CA ILE A 270 -6.99 5.37 7.07
C ILE A 270 -7.53 5.23 8.51
N GLU A 271 -7.54 4.02 9.02
CA GLU A 271 -7.93 3.71 10.39
C GLU A 271 -6.72 3.77 11.32
N CYS A 272 -5.63 3.12 10.92
CA CYS A 272 -4.36 3.16 11.62
C CYS A 272 -3.21 2.72 10.71
N PHE A 273 -1.99 3.03 11.12
CA PHE A 273 -0.79 2.49 10.53
C PHE A 273 -0.17 1.37 11.36
N ILE A 274 0.60 0.53 10.68
CA ILE A 274 1.32 -0.60 11.26
C ILE A 274 2.81 -0.37 11.06
N GLY A 275 3.53 -0.31 12.16
CA GLY A 275 4.99 -0.27 12.19
C GLY A 275 5.60 -1.66 12.35
N ASN A 276 6.91 -1.71 12.59
CA ASN A 276 7.62 -2.98 12.81
C ASN A 276 7.12 -3.75 14.04
N ASN A 277 6.62 -3.04 15.05
CA ASN A 277 6.21 -3.61 16.34
C ASN A 277 4.68 -3.78 16.45
N GLY A 278 3.94 -3.56 15.39
CA GLY A 278 2.48 -3.65 15.37
C GLY A 278 1.80 -2.32 15.09
N MET A 279 0.59 -2.15 15.62
CA MET A 279 -0.21 -0.94 15.43
C MET A 279 0.44 0.25 16.14
N ILE A 280 0.61 1.35 15.42
CA ILE A 280 1.17 2.59 15.94
C ILE A 280 0.08 3.36 16.68
N GLN A 281 0.34 3.72 17.92
CA GLN A 281 -0.60 4.46 18.77
C GLN A 281 -0.49 5.97 18.52
N SER A 282 -1.58 6.71 18.77
CA SER A 282 -1.64 8.17 18.52
C SER A 282 -0.55 8.96 19.27
N ASN A 283 -0.17 8.54 20.47
CA ASN A 283 0.88 9.20 21.24
C ASN A 283 2.29 9.01 20.66
N GLU A 284 2.52 7.95 19.87
CA GLU A 284 3.82 7.69 19.23
C GLU A 284 4.13 8.70 18.12
N TYR A 285 3.10 9.32 17.50
CA TYR A 285 3.29 10.34 16.47
C TYR A 285 3.76 11.68 17.03
N LYS A 286 3.50 11.94 18.31
CA LYS A 286 3.94 13.14 19.01
C LYS A 286 5.33 12.90 19.58
N PHE A 287 6.33 13.18 18.77
CA PHE A 287 7.70 13.17 19.29
C PHE A 287 7.81 14.23 20.37
N SER A 288 8.09 13.85 21.63
CA SER A 288 8.42 14.80 22.69
C SER A 288 9.51 15.74 22.16
N GLN A 289 9.20 17.03 22.19
CA GLN A 289 10.10 18.13 21.81
C GLN A 289 11.39 18.12 22.64
#